data_8aa08f523ef6fd8079fa740ae2a0bcaf
#
_entry.id   8aa08f523ef6fd8079fa740ae2a0bcaf
#
_cell.length_a   1.000
_cell.length_b   1.000
_cell.length_c   1.000
_cell.angle_alpha   90.00
_cell.angle_beta   90.00
_cell.angle_gamma   90.00
#
_symmetry.space_group_name_H-M   'P 1'
#
loop_
_entity.id
_entity.type
_entity.pdbx_description
1 polymer ?
#
loop_
_entity_poly.entity_id
_entity_poly.type
_entity_poly.pdbx_seq_one_letter_code
_entity_poly.pdbx_strand_id
1 'polypeptide(L)'
;MDYCIFPPEEMPEGTIDLPLSKSISNRVLILNALTGNRGRIERTAECDDTAVMLTALSQTSDEVNIGAAGTAMRFLTAYFAMQPGRTVTITGTERMCNRPIALLVDALRQCGASIEYVDKEGYPPLKIHGCRLTGGDITLPASVSSQYVSALLMTAPLMEHGLKLTLTDGIVSLPYIKMTLGLMKEWGVDSDFTDNVITVEPQLYTPVDFKVEADWSAASYWYEIEALSSGDLSLRGLSRNSLQGDSHVADFFTGLGVNSEWDGDVMELMPSPDLTPRITLDMSEQPDLAQTVVVTCAMLGLPFHITGLSTLKIKETDRLTALRDELRKLSFVIDIVDDNALEWEGARCPVDTSHPVVIDTYQDHRMAMAFAPVALYIPGLIIRNADVVTKSYPEYWDHLRSIGFTTKEVDADTLLNNI
;
A
#
# COMPACT_ATOMS: atom_id res chain seq x y z
N MET A 1 8.79 -4.62 19.35
CA MET A 1 10.05 -5.33 19.01
C MET A 1 10.89 -4.41 18.15
N ASP A 2 12.17 -4.20 18.51
CA ASP A 2 13.09 -3.38 17.71
C ASP A 2 14.20 -4.28 17.18
N TYR A 3 14.63 -4.04 15.94
CA TYR A 3 15.72 -4.81 15.33
C TYR A 3 16.93 -3.93 15.05
N CYS A 4 18.09 -4.38 15.52
CA CYS A 4 19.41 -3.89 15.11
C CYS A 4 19.84 -4.72 13.90
N ILE A 5 20.15 -4.05 12.78
CA ILE A 5 20.37 -4.69 11.47
C ILE A 5 21.83 -4.54 11.07
N PHE A 6 22.43 -5.64 10.62
CA PHE A 6 23.76 -5.66 10.05
C PHE A 6 23.70 -6.16 8.62
N PRO A 7 24.52 -5.59 7.72
CA PRO A 7 24.59 -6.03 6.34
C PRO A 7 25.20 -7.44 6.23
N PRO A 8 25.01 -8.12 5.09
CA PRO A 8 25.71 -9.36 4.79
C PRO A 8 27.23 -9.11 4.67
N GLU A 9 28.03 -10.16 4.91
CA GLU A 9 29.50 -10.13 4.75
C GLU A 9 29.90 -10.16 3.26
N GLU A 10 29.08 -10.80 2.42
CA GLU A 10 29.21 -10.90 0.97
C GLU A 10 28.08 -10.13 0.29
N MET A 11 28.13 -10.00 -1.04
CA MET A 11 27.05 -9.34 -1.79
C MET A 11 25.76 -10.13 -1.62
N PRO A 12 24.60 -9.45 -1.41
CA PRO A 12 23.33 -10.13 -1.31
C PRO A 12 23.04 -10.93 -2.58
N GLU A 13 22.72 -12.22 -2.41
CA GLU A 13 22.36 -13.09 -3.52
C GLU A 13 21.18 -13.99 -3.13
N GLY A 14 20.32 -14.31 -4.09
CA GLY A 14 19.26 -15.28 -3.89
C GLY A 14 17.95 -14.96 -4.58
N THR A 15 17.05 -15.94 -4.53
CA THR A 15 15.69 -15.80 -5.08
C THR A 15 14.70 -15.61 -3.95
N ILE A 16 13.88 -14.56 -4.05
CA ILE A 16 12.86 -14.20 -3.08
C ILE A 16 11.49 -14.63 -3.61
N ASP A 17 10.82 -15.49 -2.88
CA ASP A 17 9.41 -15.79 -3.10
C ASP A 17 8.57 -14.67 -2.46
N LEU A 18 8.14 -13.69 -3.28
CA LEU A 18 7.44 -12.51 -2.78
C LEU A 18 6.07 -12.85 -2.17
N PRO A 19 5.60 -12.08 -1.18
CA PRO A 19 4.25 -12.22 -0.66
C PRO A 19 3.22 -11.93 -1.76
N LEU A 20 2.03 -12.52 -1.62
CA LEU A 20 0.93 -12.24 -2.53
C LEU A 20 0.41 -10.82 -2.36
N SER A 21 -0.11 -10.23 -3.46
CA SER A 21 -0.59 -8.85 -3.45
C SER A 21 -1.75 -8.64 -2.48
N LYS A 22 -1.52 -7.82 -1.46
CA LYS A 22 -2.55 -7.38 -0.52
C LYS A 22 -3.67 -6.63 -1.24
N SER A 23 -3.31 -5.76 -2.17
CA SER A 23 -4.27 -4.92 -2.91
C SER A 23 -5.20 -5.73 -3.81
N ILE A 24 -4.68 -6.76 -4.46
CA ILE A 24 -5.49 -7.70 -5.25
C ILE A 24 -6.30 -8.59 -4.30
N SER A 25 -5.67 -9.18 -3.27
CA SER A 25 -6.34 -10.07 -2.32
C SER A 25 -7.60 -9.46 -1.72
N ASN A 26 -7.50 -8.22 -1.22
CA ASN A 26 -8.64 -7.55 -0.61
C ASN A 26 -9.77 -7.26 -1.60
N ARG A 27 -9.47 -7.02 -2.89
CA ARG A 27 -10.48 -6.82 -3.93
C ARG A 27 -11.16 -8.13 -4.32
N VAL A 28 -10.38 -9.16 -4.61
CA VAL A 28 -10.95 -10.45 -5.04
C VAL A 28 -11.76 -11.12 -3.94
N LEU A 29 -11.43 -10.89 -2.67
CA LEU A 29 -12.24 -11.33 -1.54
C LEU A 29 -13.63 -10.67 -1.54
N ILE A 30 -13.71 -9.37 -1.78
CA ILE A 30 -15.00 -8.66 -1.91
C ILE A 30 -15.75 -9.15 -3.15
N LEU A 31 -15.11 -9.25 -4.32
CA LEU A 31 -15.74 -9.71 -5.55
C LEU A 31 -16.29 -11.13 -5.39
N ASN A 32 -15.51 -12.03 -4.78
CA ASN A 32 -15.97 -13.39 -4.50
C ASN A 32 -17.14 -13.42 -3.50
N ALA A 33 -17.10 -12.59 -2.45
CA ALA A 33 -18.21 -12.47 -1.50
C ALA A 33 -19.49 -11.96 -2.17
N LEU A 34 -19.37 -11.05 -3.14
CA LEU A 34 -20.49 -10.55 -3.94
C LEU A 34 -21.08 -11.61 -4.91
N THR A 35 -20.33 -12.66 -5.26
CA THR A 35 -20.87 -13.85 -5.95
C THR A 35 -21.57 -14.83 -5.03
N GLY A 36 -21.59 -14.59 -3.72
CA GLY A 36 -21.99 -15.54 -2.69
C GLY A 36 -20.95 -16.62 -2.40
N ASN A 37 -19.67 -16.29 -2.56
CA ASN A 37 -18.50 -17.19 -2.34
C ASN A 37 -18.53 -18.45 -3.21
N ARG A 38 -18.99 -18.33 -4.45
CA ARG A 38 -19.11 -19.47 -5.39
C ARG A 38 -17.85 -19.70 -6.22
N GLY A 39 -16.95 -18.72 -6.29
CA GLY A 39 -15.63 -18.87 -6.92
C GLY A 39 -14.59 -19.40 -5.92
N ARG A 40 -13.44 -19.87 -6.43
CA ARG A 40 -12.31 -20.31 -5.63
C ARG A 40 -11.15 -19.32 -5.76
N ILE A 41 -10.74 -18.73 -4.65
CA ILE A 41 -9.47 -17.99 -4.58
C ILE A 41 -8.41 -18.97 -4.06
N GLU A 42 -7.38 -19.25 -4.85
CA GLU A 42 -6.40 -20.28 -4.56
C GLU A 42 -5.63 -19.97 -3.28
N ARG A 43 -5.08 -18.77 -3.18
CA ARG A 43 -4.40 -18.20 -2.00
C ARG A 43 -4.60 -16.70 -1.98
N THR A 44 -4.53 -16.11 -0.80
CA THR A 44 -4.54 -14.65 -0.58
C THR A 44 -3.31 -14.23 0.18
N ALA A 45 -3.01 -12.93 0.22
CA ALA A 45 -1.94 -12.40 1.04
C ALA A 45 -2.10 -12.83 2.51
N GLU A 46 -1.03 -13.35 3.10
CA GLU A 46 -0.99 -13.79 4.50
C GLU A 46 -0.52 -12.63 5.39
N CYS A 47 -1.30 -11.55 5.46
CA CYS A 47 -0.98 -10.34 6.21
C CYS A 47 -2.18 -9.84 7.01
N ASP A 48 -1.93 -8.98 8.00
CA ASP A 48 -2.95 -8.50 8.93
C ASP A 48 -4.17 -7.89 8.24
N ASP A 49 -3.95 -7.03 7.24
CA ASP A 49 -5.03 -6.35 6.50
C ASP A 49 -5.96 -7.35 5.78
N THR A 50 -5.40 -8.44 5.22
CA THR A 50 -6.18 -9.47 4.52
C THR A 50 -6.84 -10.44 5.50
N ALA A 51 -6.17 -10.80 6.59
CA ALA A 51 -6.74 -11.65 7.64
C ALA A 51 -8.00 -11.01 8.26
N VAL A 52 -7.95 -9.71 8.50
CA VAL A 52 -9.11 -8.93 8.97
C VAL A 52 -10.25 -8.95 7.97
N MET A 53 -9.96 -8.80 6.67
CA MET A 53 -10.97 -8.87 5.60
C MET A 53 -11.65 -10.24 5.56
N LEU A 54 -10.88 -11.33 5.59
CA LEU A 54 -11.37 -12.70 5.62
C LEU A 54 -12.27 -12.95 6.83
N THR A 55 -11.82 -12.51 8.02
CA THR A 55 -12.58 -12.65 9.26
C THR A 55 -13.91 -11.91 9.16
N ALA A 56 -13.89 -10.65 8.71
CA ALA A 56 -15.08 -9.82 8.59
C ALA A 56 -16.12 -10.38 7.60
N LEU A 57 -15.66 -10.97 6.49
CA LEU A 57 -16.53 -11.57 5.48
C LEU A 57 -17.12 -12.91 5.92
N SER A 58 -16.44 -13.65 6.78
CA SER A 58 -16.88 -14.98 7.26
C SER A 58 -17.76 -14.94 8.52
N GLN A 59 -17.65 -13.88 9.33
CA GLN A 59 -18.38 -13.78 10.60
C GLN A 59 -19.81 -13.27 10.44
N THR A 60 -20.66 -13.67 11.37
CA THR A 60 -22.06 -13.20 11.47
C THR A 60 -22.27 -12.16 12.56
N SER A 61 -21.21 -11.73 13.24
CA SER A 61 -21.26 -10.72 14.31
C SER A 61 -21.80 -9.39 13.79
N ASP A 62 -22.57 -8.72 14.63
CA ASP A 62 -23.05 -7.37 14.37
C ASP A 62 -21.97 -6.30 14.68
N GLU A 63 -20.85 -6.69 15.26
CA GLU A 63 -19.69 -5.84 15.51
C GLU A 63 -18.48 -6.39 14.76
N VAL A 64 -17.85 -5.53 13.94
CA VAL A 64 -16.69 -5.85 13.10
C VAL A 64 -15.57 -4.88 13.43
N ASN A 65 -14.55 -5.36 14.15
CA ASN A 65 -13.34 -4.59 14.41
C ASN A 65 -12.29 -4.90 13.34
N ILE A 66 -11.94 -3.89 12.55
CA ILE A 66 -10.96 -4.01 11.45
C ILE A 66 -9.55 -3.58 11.84
N GLY A 67 -9.28 -3.33 13.11
CA GLY A 67 -7.97 -2.90 13.57
C GLY A 67 -7.50 -1.64 12.85
N ALA A 68 -6.32 -1.69 12.24
CA ALA A 68 -5.71 -0.61 11.48
C ALA A 68 -5.88 -0.76 9.95
N ALA A 69 -6.70 -1.72 9.48
CA ALA A 69 -6.84 -2.07 8.06
C ALA A 69 -7.71 -1.06 7.28
N GLY A 70 -7.07 -0.06 6.69
CA GLY A 70 -7.75 1.02 5.97
C GLY A 70 -8.58 0.56 4.78
N THR A 71 -8.07 -0.38 4.00
CA THR A 71 -8.78 -0.97 2.85
C THR A 71 -10.02 -1.72 3.31
N ALA A 72 -9.90 -2.51 4.40
CA ALA A 72 -11.02 -3.24 4.96
C ALA A 72 -12.15 -2.29 5.42
N MET A 73 -11.82 -1.18 6.11
CA MET A 73 -12.81 -0.18 6.51
C MET A 73 -13.63 0.31 5.31
N ARG A 74 -13.00 0.66 4.18
CA ARG A 74 -13.67 1.23 3.02
C ARG A 74 -14.48 0.19 2.25
N PHE A 75 -13.88 -0.94 1.96
CA PHE A 75 -14.51 -1.99 1.16
C PHE A 75 -15.67 -2.67 1.89
N LEU A 76 -15.49 -2.97 3.18
CA LEU A 76 -16.55 -3.57 3.99
C LEU A 76 -17.71 -2.60 4.26
N THR A 77 -17.46 -1.28 4.36
CA THR A 77 -18.52 -0.29 4.47
C THR A 77 -19.47 -0.38 3.27
N ALA A 78 -18.95 -0.39 2.04
CA ALA A 78 -19.75 -0.55 0.84
C ALA A 78 -20.41 -1.94 0.75
N TYR A 79 -19.67 -3.01 1.07
CA TYR A 79 -20.16 -4.38 1.07
C TYR A 79 -21.36 -4.56 2.02
N PHE A 80 -21.21 -4.15 3.30
CA PHE A 80 -22.30 -4.32 4.28
C PHE A 80 -23.50 -3.42 3.99
N ALA A 81 -23.30 -2.25 3.38
CA ALA A 81 -24.41 -1.41 2.94
C ALA A 81 -25.35 -2.13 1.96
N MET A 82 -24.84 -3.12 1.22
CA MET A 82 -25.59 -3.93 0.25
C MET A 82 -26.12 -5.27 0.79
N GLN A 83 -26.07 -5.52 2.11
CA GLN A 83 -26.51 -6.80 2.70
C GLN A 83 -27.91 -6.65 3.36
N PRO A 84 -29.02 -6.79 2.63
CA PRO A 84 -30.35 -6.53 3.16
C PRO A 84 -30.65 -7.37 4.40
N GLY A 85 -31.16 -6.72 5.45
CA GLY A 85 -31.52 -7.36 6.71
C GLY A 85 -30.37 -7.55 7.69
N ARG A 86 -29.15 -7.18 7.34
CA ARG A 86 -27.98 -7.18 8.23
C ARG A 86 -27.71 -5.77 8.77
N THR A 87 -27.52 -5.66 10.08
CA THR A 87 -27.04 -4.43 10.72
C THR A 87 -25.66 -4.70 11.30
N VAL A 88 -24.66 -3.88 10.94
CA VAL A 88 -23.28 -4.07 11.37
C VAL A 88 -22.70 -2.75 11.87
N THR A 89 -21.99 -2.79 13.00
CA THR A 89 -21.15 -1.70 13.47
C THR A 89 -19.70 -2.00 13.10
N ILE A 90 -19.09 -1.18 12.24
CA ILE A 90 -17.67 -1.30 11.89
C ILE A 90 -16.87 -0.31 12.72
N THR A 91 -15.84 -0.82 13.41
CA THR A 91 -14.91 -0.05 14.23
C THR A 91 -13.46 -0.45 13.92
N GLY A 92 -12.49 0.20 14.56
CA GLY A 92 -11.08 -0.11 14.45
C GLY A 92 -10.28 0.50 15.60
N THR A 93 -8.95 0.56 15.44
CA THR A 93 -8.09 1.26 16.40
C THR A 93 -8.47 2.74 16.50
N GLU A 94 -8.10 3.39 17.60
CA GLU A 94 -8.30 4.84 17.79
C GLU A 94 -7.80 5.64 16.58
N ARG A 95 -6.64 5.29 16.06
CA ARG A 95 -6.08 5.91 14.86
C ARG A 95 -6.96 5.69 13.63
N MET A 96 -7.52 4.49 13.42
CA MET A 96 -8.45 4.23 12.32
C MET A 96 -9.71 5.06 12.46
N CYS A 97 -10.22 5.22 13.68
CA CYS A 97 -11.38 6.05 13.97
C CYS A 97 -11.11 7.57 13.77
N ASN A 98 -9.85 7.98 13.64
CA ASN A 98 -9.46 9.35 13.28
C ASN A 98 -9.15 9.52 11.78
N ARG A 99 -9.35 8.50 10.94
CA ARG A 99 -9.21 8.61 9.48
C ARG A 99 -10.56 8.94 8.84
N PRO A 100 -10.64 10.00 8.01
CA PRO A 100 -11.91 10.44 7.43
C PRO A 100 -12.50 9.36 6.50
N ILE A 101 -13.85 9.29 6.47
CA ILE A 101 -14.61 8.38 5.60
C ILE A 101 -15.88 9.05 5.05
N ALA A 102 -16.11 10.32 5.36
CA ALA A 102 -17.34 11.04 5.00
C ALA A 102 -17.66 10.95 3.52
N LEU A 103 -16.70 11.17 2.63
CA LEU A 103 -16.93 11.15 1.18
C LEU A 103 -17.50 9.81 0.69
N LEU A 104 -17.03 8.68 1.24
CA LEU A 104 -17.57 7.36 0.89
C LEU A 104 -18.99 7.18 1.45
N VAL A 105 -19.19 7.56 2.71
CA VAL A 105 -20.52 7.45 3.36
C VAL A 105 -21.56 8.29 2.64
N ASP A 106 -21.20 9.52 2.27
CA ASP A 106 -22.11 10.43 1.56
C ASP A 106 -22.44 9.92 0.15
N ALA A 107 -21.47 9.37 -0.57
CA ALA A 107 -21.69 8.74 -1.86
C ALA A 107 -22.60 7.51 -1.74
N LEU A 108 -22.36 6.65 -0.75
CA LEU A 108 -23.23 5.49 -0.48
C LEU A 108 -24.64 5.90 -0.07
N ARG A 109 -24.80 6.95 0.75
CA ARG A 109 -26.11 7.50 1.12
C ARG A 109 -26.87 8.04 -0.10
N GLN A 110 -26.18 8.69 -1.04
CA GLN A 110 -26.76 9.11 -2.32
C GLN A 110 -27.22 7.90 -3.17
N CYS A 111 -26.53 6.76 -3.06
CA CYS A 111 -26.96 5.50 -3.66
C CYS A 111 -28.07 4.79 -2.87
N GLY A 112 -28.61 5.38 -1.79
CA GLY A 112 -29.70 4.82 -0.98
C GLY A 112 -29.26 4.05 0.27
N ALA A 113 -27.98 4.08 0.65
CA ALA A 113 -27.49 3.39 1.84
C ALA A 113 -27.97 4.07 3.14
N SER A 114 -28.21 3.25 4.18
CA SER A 114 -28.54 3.69 5.53
C SER A 114 -27.31 3.48 6.43
N ILE A 115 -26.57 4.54 6.69
CA ILE A 115 -25.32 4.53 7.48
C ILE A 115 -25.37 5.65 8.51
N GLU A 116 -25.05 5.34 9.76
CA GLU A 116 -24.98 6.29 10.87
C GLU A 116 -23.52 6.35 11.39
N TYR A 117 -23.09 7.55 11.79
CA TYR A 117 -21.87 7.71 12.58
C TYR A 117 -22.19 7.44 14.05
N VAL A 118 -21.39 6.60 14.71
CA VAL A 118 -21.64 6.24 16.12
C VAL A 118 -21.18 7.35 17.06
N ASP A 119 -19.99 7.91 16.80
CA ASP A 119 -19.38 8.92 17.66
C ASP A 119 -19.25 10.27 16.96
N LYS A 120 -18.32 10.39 16.03
CA LYS A 120 -17.95 11.64 15.37
C LYS A 120 -18.39 11.65 13.92
N GLU A 121 -19.13 12.68 13.51
CA GLU A 121 -19.53 12.88 12.11
C GLU A 121 -18.31 12.86 11.17
N GLY A 122 -18.41 12.10 10.10
CA GLY A 122 -17.34 11.93 9.10
C GLY A 122 -16.27 10.88 9.42
N TYR A 123 -16.37 10.22 10.56
CA TYR A 123 -15.35 9.27 11.06
C TYR A 123 -15.98 7.97 11.57
N PRO A 124 -15.26 6.83 11.50
CA PRO A 124 -15.69 5.61 12.19
C PRO A 124 -15.73 5.83 13.73
N PRO A 125 -16.49 5.00 14.48
CA PRO A 125 -17.23 3.82 14.05
C PRO A 125 -18.49 4.16 13.24
N LEU A 126 -18.87 3.24 12.34
CA LEU A 126 -20.07 3.36 11.50
C LEU A 126 -21.07 2.26 11.84
N LYS A 127 -22.34 2.63 11.99
CA LYS A 127 -23.45 1.67 12.05
C LYS A 127 -24.15 1.62 10.69
N ILE A 128 -24.14 0.46 10.08
CA ILE A 128 -24.58 0.24 8.71
C ILE A 128 -25.80 -0.67 8.72
N HIS A 129 -26.91 -0.19 8.18
CA HIS A 129 -28.13 -0.97 7.96
C HIS A 129 -28.17 -1.40 6.50
N GLY A 130 -27.85 -2.66 6.24
CA GLY A 130 -27.81 -3.19 4.89
C GLY A 130 -29.17 -3.17 4.21
N CYS A 131 -29.18 -2.69 2.97
CA CYS A 131 -30.39 -2.54 2.17
C CYS A 131 -30.08 -2.76 0.68
N ARG A 132 -31.10 -2.73 -0.17
CA ARG A 132 -30.88 -2.65 -1.62
C ARG A 132 -30.52 -1.21 -1.98
N LEU A 133 -29.40 -1.05 -2.68
CA LEU A 133 -28.97 0.26 -3.15
C LEU A 133 -29.57 0.57 -4.51
N THR A 134 -30.02 1.80 -4.69
CA THR A 134 -30.59 2.28 -5.97
C THR A 134 -29.50 2.59 -7.00
N GLY A 135 -28.36 3.11 -6.54
CA GLY A 135 -27.32 3.61 -7.44
C GLY A 135 -27.71 4.93 -8.11
N GLY A 136 -27.17 5.19 -9.29
CA GLY A 136 -27.44 6.39 -10.10
C GLY A 136 -26.20 7.25 -10.36
N ASP A 137 -26.41 8.56 -10.60
CA ASP A 137 -25.36 9.50 -10.94
C ASP A 137 -24.73 10.10 -9.67
N ILE A 138 -23.43 9.87 -9.46
CA ILE A 138 -22.68 10.34 -8.30
C ILE A 138 -21.46 11.15 -8.76
N THR A 139 -21.16 12.23 -8.07
CA THR A 139 -19.92 12.98 -8.24
C THR A 139 -19.05 12.83 -6.99
N LEU A 140 -17.78 12.47 -7.17
CA LEU A 140 -16.83 12.23 -6.08
C LEU A 140 -15.49 12.91 -6.35
N PRO A 141 -14.93 13.68 -5.38
CA PRO A 141 -13.56 14.15 -5.45
C PRO A 141 -12.58 12.97 -5.44
N ALA A 142 -11.82 12.78 -6.52
CA ALA A 142 -10.90 11.66 -6.65
C ALA A 142 -9.47 11.98 -6.14
N SER A 143 -9.24 13.20 -5.69
CA SER A 143 -7.97 13.66 -5.11
C SER A 143 -7.69 13.09 -3.70
N VAL A 144 -8.69 12.49 -3.04
CA VAL A 144 -8.56 12.07 -1.63
C VAL A 144 -8.16 10.60 -1.49
N SER A 145 -8.85 9.67 -2.16
CA SER A 145 -8.57 8.24 -2.02
C SER A 145 -9.21 7.39 -3.11
N SER A 146 -8.38 6.67 -3.87
CA SER A 146 -8.84 5.65 -4.83
C SER A 146 -9.58 4.47 -4.15
N GLN A 147 -9.44 4.28 -2.84
CA GLN A 147 -10.18 3.26 -2.10
C GLN A 147 -11.67 3.56 -2.03
N TYR A 148 -12.08 4.83 -1.99
CA TYR A 148 -13.50 5.19 -2.03
C TYR A 148 -14.11 4.85 -3.38
N VAL A 149 -13.41 5.22 -4.45
CA VAL A 149 -13.80 4.88 -5.82
C VAL A 149 -13.92 3.37 -5.99
N SER A 150 -12.88 2.62 -5.59
CA SER A 150 -12.86 1.14 -5.67
C SER A 150 -14.02 0.49 -4.89
N ALA A 151 -14.33 0.98 -3.68
CA ALA A 151 -15.43 0.47 -2.87
C ALA A 151 -16.78 0.63 -3.55
N LEU A 152 -17.04 1.81 -4.15
CA LEU A 152 -18.26 2.08 -4.90
C LEU A 152 -18.34 1.23 -6.17
N LEU A 153 -17.25 1.14 -6.94
CA LEU A 153 -17.22 0.39 -8.20
C LEU A 153 -17.51 -1.09 -8.00
N MET A 154 -16.89 -1.75 -7.00
CA MET A 154 -17.13 -3.18 -6.76
C MET A 154 -18.59 -3.49 -6.40
N THR A 155 -19.30 -2.54 -5.81
CA THR A 155 -20.72 -2.72 -5.45
C THR A 155 -21.67 -2.26 -6.54
N ALA A 156 -21.23 -1.40 -7.46
CA ALA A 156 -22.04 -0.77 -8.50
C ALA A 156 -22.87 -1.72 -9.37
N PRO A 157 -22.34 -2.88 -9.85
CA PRO A 157 -23.10 -3.76 -10.73
C PRO A 157 -24.36 -4.32 -10.08
N LEU A 158 -24.37 -4.41 -8.75
CA LEU A 158 -25.49 -4.99 -7.99
C LEU A 158 -26.49 -3.93 -7.52
N MET A 159 -26.26 -2.66 -7.83
CA MET A 159 -27.24 -1.57 -7.59
C MET A 159 -28.35 -1.62 -8.65
N GLU A 160 -29.55 -1.16 -8.28
CA GLU A 160 -30.76 -1.26 -9.13
C GLU A 160 -30.57 -0.57 -10.50
N HIS A 161 -29.90 0.60 -10.51
CA HIS A 161 -29.62 1.39 -11.71
C HIS A 161 -28.13 1.45 -12.06
N GLY A 162 -27.31 0.56 -11.47
CA GLY A 162 -25.86 0.65 -11.62
C GLY A 162 -25.30 1.94 -11.02
N LEU A 163 -24.18 2.41 -11.56
CA LEU A 163 -23.50 3.62 -11.08
C LEU A 163 -22.87 4.37 -12.25
N LYS A 164 -23.14 5.68 -12.34
CA LYS A 164 -22.36 6.61 -13.14
C LYS A 164 -21.58 7.54 -12.21
N LEU A 165 -20.28 7.33 -12.12
CA LEU A 165 -19.40 8.02 -11.19
C LEU A 165 -18.55 9.05 -11.93
N THR A 166 -18.78 10.34 -11.67
CA THR A 166 -17.98 11.45 -12.16
C THR A 166 -16.90 11.77 -11.16
N LEU A 167 -15.63 11.71 -11.57
CA LEU A 167 -14.45 11.98 -10.75
C LEU A 167 -14.00 13.42 -10.96
N THR A 168 -13.87 14.20 -9.87
CA THR A 168 -13.43 15.62 -9.90
C THR A 168 -12.12 15.81 -9.14
N ASP A 169 -11.55 17.01 -9.19
CA ASP A 169 -10.36 17.47 -8.45
C ASP A 169 -9.05 16.72 -8.76
N GLY A 170 -8.98 16.12 -9.96
CA GLY A 170 -7.83 15.29 -10.36
C GLY A 170 -7.91 13.88 -9.77
N ILE A 171 -7.49 12.90 -10.55
CA ILE A 171 -7.50 11.49 -10.12
C ILE A 171 -6.12 11.13 -9.59
N VAL A 172 -6.02 10.80 -8.31
CA VAL A 172 -4.81 10.27 -7.70
C VAL A 172 -4.89 8.75 -7.62
N SER A 173 -3.74 8.09 -7.73
CA SER A 173 -3.66 6.62 -7.65
C SER A 173 -4.58 5.93 -8.68
N LEU A 174 -4.65 6.45 -9.90
CA LEU A 174 -5.43 5.91 -11.01
C LEU A 174 -5.21 4.41 -11.25
N PRO A 175 -3.98 3.86 -11.15
CA PRO A 175 -3.75 2.43 -11.32
C PRO A 175 -4.58 1.55 -10.39
N TYR A 176 -4.87 1.99 -9.15
CA TYR A 176 -5.73 1.22 -8.22
C TYR A 176 -7.20 1.19 -8.66
N ILE A 177 -7.67 2.24 -9.35
CA ILE A 177 -9.00 2.26 -9.97
C ILE A 177 -9.02 1.30 -11.16
N LYS A 178 -8.00 1.38 -12.04
CA LYS A 178 -7.84 0.47 -13.19
C LYS A 178 -7.71 -0.99 -12.75
N MET A 179 -6.95 -1.26 -11.68
CA MET A 179 -6.87 -2.60 -11.07
C MET A 179 -8.25 -3.10 -10.65
N THR A 180 -9.06 -2.25 -10.00
CA THR A 180 -10.42 -2.62 -9.59
C THR A 180 -11.29 -2.97 -10.80
N LEU A 181 -11.30 -2.12 -11.83
CA LEU A 181 -12.07 -2.36 -13.07
C LEU A 181 -11.58 -3.62 -13.81
N GLY A 182 -10.25 -3.82 -13.87
CA GLY A 182 -9.65 -5.02 -14.46
C GLY A 182 -10.08 -6.29 -13.73
N LEU A 183 -10.04 -6.31 -12.41
CA LEU A 183 -10.53 -7.44 -11.61
C LEU A 183 -12.05 -7.64 -11.76
N MET A 184 -12.86 -6.56 -11.78
CA MET A 184 -14.30 -6.67 -12.05
C MET A 184 -14.56 -7.34 -13.41
N LYS A 185 -13.76 -7.01 -14.41
CA LYS A 185 -13.85 -7.63 -15.75
C LYS A 185 -13.53 -9.13 -15.73
N GLU A 186 -12.53 -9.56 -14.94
CA GLU A 186 -12.25 -10.99 -14.72
C GLU A 186 -13.46 -11.72 -14.11
N TRP A 187 -14.24 -11.03 -13.26
CA TRP A 187 -15.51 -11.52 -12.70
C TRP A 187 -16.72 -11.28 -13.61
N GLY A 188 -16.51 -10.98 -14.90
CA GLY A 188 -17.54 -10.87 -15.92
C GLY A 188 -18.35 -9.58 -15.88
N VAL A 189 -17.87 -8.52 -15.23
CA VAL A 189 -18.52 -7.21 -15.18
C VAL A 189 -17.78 -6.23 -16.09
N ASP A 190 -18.49 -5.72 -17.09
CA ASP A 190 -17.98 -4.67 -17.97
C ASP A 190 -18.25 -3.27 -17.37
N SER A 191 -17.37 -2.34 -17.70
CA SER A 191 -17.46 -0.93 -17.31
C SER A 191 -16.90 -0.05 -18.42
N ASP A 192 -17.41 1.17 -18.54
CA ASP A 192 -16.83 2.22 -19.39
C ASP A 192 -16.14 3.25 -18.53
N PHE A 193 -14.93 3.67 -18.94
CA PHE A 193 -14.17 4.73 -18.28
C PHE A 193 -13.67 5.73 -19.32
N THR A 194 -14.39 6.82 -19.44
CA THR A 194 -14.11 7.88 -20.43
C THR A 194 -14.14 9.24 -19.74
N ASP A 195 -13.15 10.08 -19.98
CA ASP A 195 -13.08 11.48 -19.53
C ASP A 195 -13.42 11.71 -18.04
N ASN A 196 -12.86 10.96 -17.13
CA ASN A 196 -13.13 11.03 -15.68
C ASN A 196 -14.54 10.55 -15.27
N VAL A 197 -15.29 9.90 -16.15
CA VAL A 197 -16.60 9.29 -15.85
C VAL A 197 -16.47 7.78 -15.96
N ILE A 198 -16.83 7.07 -14.90
CA ILE A 198 -16.89 5.61 -14.88
C ILE A 198 -18.36 5.20 -14.85
N THR A 199 -18.78 4.41 -15.82
CA THR A 199 -20.14 3.88 -15.89
C THR A 199 -20.11 2.37 -15.71
N VAL A 200 -20.92 1.88 -14.78
CA VAL A 200 -21.12 0.46 -14.51
C VAL A 200 -22.61 0.19 -14.55
N GLU A 201 -23.08 -0.50 -15.59
CA GLU A 201 -24.47 -0.91 -15.73
C GLU A 201 -24.83 -2.04 -14.75
N PRO A 202 -26.11 -2.24 -14.42
CA PRO A 202 -26.55 -3.37 -13.59
C PRO A 202 -26.16 -4.72 -14.23
N GLN A 203 -25.40 -5.52 -13.50
CA GLN A 203 -24.86 -6.80 -13.95
C GLN A 203 -24.70 -7.75 -12.76
N LEU A 204 -24.50 -9.04 -13.03
CA LEU A 204 -24.19 -10.02 -12.01
C LEU A 204 -22.74 -10.49 -12.16
N TYR A 205 -22.03 -10.60 -11.05
CA TYR A 205 -20.72 -11.21 -11.03
C TYR A 205 -20.77 -12.70 -11.34
N THR A 206 -19.84 -13.15 -12.18
CA THR A 206 -19.61 -14.57 -12.48
C THR A 206 -18.58 -15.14 -11.50
N PRO A 207 -18.81 -16.29 -10.88
CA PRO A 207 -17.80 -16.96 -10.06
C PRO A 207 -16.56 -17.32 -10.86
N VAL A 208 -15.38 -17.05 -10.33
CA VAL A 208 -14.09 -17.29 -11.01
C VAL A 208 -13.15 -18.04 -10.07
N ASP A 209 -12.37 -18.97 -10.63
CA ASP A 209 -11.20 -19.52 -9.96
C ASP A 209 -10.01 -18.60 -10.23
N PHE A 210 -9.49 -17.95 -9.18
CA PHE A 210 -8.50 -16.90 -9.31
C PHE A 210 -7.24 -17.19 -8.50
N LYS A 211 -6.08 -16.91 -9.11
CA LYS A 211 -4.77 -16.99 -8.47
C LYS A 211 -4.23 -15.57 -8.29
N VAL A 212 -3.98 -15.19 -7.04
CA VAL A 212 -3.39 -13.89 -6.71
C VAL A 212 -1.90 -13.92 -7.07
N GLU A 213 -1.42 -12.91 -7.76
CA GLU A 213 0.00 -12.69 -8.04
C GLU A 213 0.74 -12.06 -6.86
N ALA A 214 2.07 -12.05 -6.89
CA ALA A 214 2.89 -11.41 -5.89
C ALA A 214 2.75 -9.87 -5.89
N ASP A 215 3.13 -9.26 -4.78
CA ASP A 215 2.97 -7.82 -4.51
C ASP A 215 4.14 -7.02 -5.09
N TRP A 216 3.86 -6.16 -6.07
CA TRP A 216 4.84 -5.28 -6.67
C TRP A 216 5.33 -4.16 -5.73
N SER A 217 4.52 -3.75 -4.76
CA SER A 217 5.03 -2.85 -3.72
C SER A 217 6.10 -3.55 -2.86
N ALA A 218 5.90 -4.86 -2.56
CA ALA A 218 6.88 -5.65 -1.84
C ALA A 218 8.16 -5.87 -2.65
N ALA A 219 8.06 -5.99 -3.97
CA ALA A 219 9.22 -6.08 -4.86
C ALA A 219 10.15 -4.86 -4.72
N SER A 220 9.61 -3.66 -4.48
CA SER A 220 10.39 -2.42 -4.45
C SER A 220 11.54 -2.43 -3.45
N TYR A 221 11.40 -3.11 -2.32
CA TYR A 221 12.45 -3.20 -1.29
C TYR A 221 13.65 -4.04 -1.77
N TRP A 222 13.42 -5.00 -2.65
CA TRP A 222 14.47 -5.82 -3.26
C TRP A 222 15.17 -5.06 -4.39
N TYR A 223 14.43 -4.25 -5.16
CA TYR A 223 15.02 -3.29 -6.09
C TYR A 223 15.93 -2.29 -5.36
N GLU A 224 15.53 -1.81 -4.18
CA GLU A 224 16.34 -0.94 -3.33
C GLU A 224 17.63 -1.64 -2.89
N ILE A 225 17.54 -2.87 -2.38
CA ILE A 225 18.72 -3.65 -1.96
C ILE A 225 19.66 -3.86 -3.15
N GLU A 226 19.14 -4.21 -4.32
CA GLU A 226 19.94 -4.36 -5.55
C GLU A 226 20.65 -3.06 -5.92
N ALA A 227 19.93 -1.93 -5.94
CA ALA A 227 20.51 -0.61 -6.23
C ALA A 227 21.62 -0.22 -5.26
N LEU A 228 21.49 -0.57 -3.98
CA LEU A 228 22.42 -0.19 -2.93
C LEU A 228 23.61 -1.17 -2.78
N SER A 229 23.49 -2.39 -3.26
CA SER A 229 24.52 -3.44 -3.08
C SER A 229 25.16 -3.92 -4.38
N SER A 230 24.48 -3.76 -5.51
CA SER A 230 24.84 -4.42 -6.78
C SER A 230 24.95 -5.94 -6.61
N GLY A 231 23.92 -6.53 -6.02
CA GLY A 231 23.84 -7.94 -5.69
C GLY A 231 23.54 -8.86 -6.89
N ASP A 232 22.92 -10.01 -6.61
CA ASP A 232 22.38 -10.95 -7.59
C ASP A 232 21.03 -11.49 -7.08
N LEU A 233 20.01 -10.66 -7.20
CA LEU A 233 18.69 -10.94 -6.64
C LEU A 233 17.70 -11.30 -7.73
N SER A 234 16.87 -12.31 -7.44
CA SER A 234 15.77 -12.72 -8.29
C SER A 234 14.46 -12.70 -7.52
N LEU A 235 13.36 -12.34 -8.19
CA LEU A 235 12.04 -12.21 -7.59
C LEU A 235 11.06 -13.19 -8.25
N ARG A 236 10.35 -14.00 -7.44
CA ARG A 236 9.37 -14.97 -7.93
C ARG A 236 7.95 -14.57 -7.54
N GLY A 237 6.98 -14.95 -8.39
CA GLY A 237 5.54 -14.79 -8.17
C GLY A 237 4.94 -13.55 -8.80
N LEU A 238 5.75 -12.66 -9.38
CA LEU A 238 5.29 -11.49 -10.14
C LEU A 238 4.63 -11.91 -11.47
N SER A 239 3.79 -11.06 -12.04
CA SER A 239 3.17 -11.23 -13.34
C SER A 239 3.70 -10.20 -14.33
N ARG A 240 4.00 -10.65 -15.57
CA ARG A 240 4.41 -9.75 -16.69
C ARG A 240 3.31 -8.76 -17.08
N ASN A 241 2.05 -9.17 -16.95
CA ASN A 241 0.89 -8.36 -17.30
C ASN A 241 0.09 -8.01 -16.02
N SER A 242 0.78 -7.46 -15.05
CA SER A 242 0.19 -7.10 -13.77
C SER A 242 -0.83 -5.96 -13.89
N LEU A 243 -1.91 -6.07 -13.13
CA LEU A 243 -2.85 -4.96 -12.91
C LEU A 243 -2.35 -3.98 -11.82
N GLN A 244 -1.25 -4.30 -11.13
CA GLN A 244 -0.68 -3.45 -10.09
C GLN A 244 0.12 -2.31 -10.74
N GLY A 245 -0.27 -1.06 -10.46
CA GLY A 245 0.47 0.11 -10.94
C GLY A 245 1.91 0.17 -10.41
N ASP A 246 2.15 -0.44 -9.25
CA ASP A 246 3.48 -0.51 -8.64
C ASP A 246 4.48 -1.37 -9.44
N SER A 247 4.04 -2.07 -10.50
CA SER A 247 4.94 -2.72 -11.47
C SER A 247 5.89 -1.75 -12.18
N HIS A 248 5.53 -0.45 -12.21
CA HIS A 248 6.43 0.61 -12.69
C HIS A 248 7.69 0.82 -11.82
N VAL A 249 7.81 0.12 -10.70
CA VAL A 249 9.07 0.08 -9.94
C VAL A 249 10.26 -0.30 -10.82
N ALA A 250 10.06 -1.24 -11.76
CA ALA A 250 11.08 -1.64 -12.73
C ALA A 250 11.58 -0.46 -13.57
N ASP A 251 10.65 0.39 -14.03
CA ASP A 251 10.97 1.59 -14.82
C ASP A 251 11.71 2.64 -13.97
N PHE A 252 11.24 2.89 -12.74
CA PHE A 252 11.85 3.87 -11.84
C PHE A 252 13.27 3.50 -11.45
N PHE A 253 13.51 2.21 -11.19
CA PHE A 253 14.82 1.73 -10.76
C PHE A 253 15.84 1.62 -11.87
N THR A 254 15.45 1.65 -13.15
CA THR A 254 16.39 1.76 -14.27
C THR A 254 17.30 3.00 -14.10
N GLY A 255 16.71 4.15 -13.72
CA GLY A 255 17.46 5.38 -13.41
C GLY A 255 18.25 5.34 -12.10
N LEU A 256 17.97 4.38 -11.24
CA LEU A 256 18.60 4.15 -9.94
C LEU A 256 19.64 3.01 -9.97
N GLY A 257 20.02 2.54 -11.16
CA GLY A 257 21.10 1.57 -11.33
C GLY A 257 20.64 0.11 -11.26
N VAL A 258 19.37 -0.19 -11.50
CA VAL A 258 18.87 -1.57 -11.57
C VAL A 258 18.12 -1.79 -12.88
N ASN A 259 18.60 -2.71 -13.69
CA ASN A 259 17.83 -3.31 -14.77
C ASN A 259 17.14 -4.57 -14.29
N SER A 260 16.06 -4.96 -14.95
CA SER A 260 15.37 -6.20 -14.64
C SER A 260 14.92 -6.92 -15.89
N GLU A 261 15.12 -8.23 -15.91
CA GLU A 261 14.73 -9.09 -17.02
C GLU A 261 14.00 -10.32 -16.53
N TRP A 262 13.16 -10.89 -17.41
CA TRP A 262 12.43 -12.09 -17.11
C TRP A 262 13.18 -13.33 -17.59
N ASP A 263 13.55 -14.22 -16.68
CA ASP A 263 13.90 -15.61 -17.00
C ASP A 263 12.74 -16.54 -16.59
N GLY A 264 12.02 -17.03 -17.59
CA GLY A 264 10.82 -17.83 -17.36
C GLY A 264 9.74 -17.05 -16.58
N ASP A 265 9.46 -17.45 -15.35
CA ASP A 265 8.51 -16.86 -14.41
C ASP A 265 9.21 -16.10 -13.25
N VAL A 266 10.52 -15.94 -13.34
CA VAL A 266 11.35 -15.23 -12.37
C VAL A 266 11.79 -13.89 -12.96
N MET A 267 11.77 -12.85 -12.16
CA MET A 267 12.35 -11.54 -12.48
C MET A 267 13.75 -11.46 -11.91
N GLU A 268 14.75 -11.39 -12.78
CA GLU A 268 16.16 -11.17 -12.39
C GLU A 268 16.44 -9.68 -12.29
N LEU A 269 17.05 -9.27 -11.18
CA LEU A 269 17.53 -7.91 -10.97
C LEU A 269 19.01 -7.87 -11.28
N MET A 270 19.43 -6.88 -12.05
CA MET A 270 20.80 -6.77 -12.50
C MET A 270 21.31 -5.35 -12.25
N PRO A 271 22.53 -5.20 -11.70
CA PRO A 271 23.13 -3.88 -11.54
C PRO A 271 23.34 -3.21 -12.90
N SER A 272 23.06 -1.91 -12.98
CA SER A 272 23.30 -1.09 -14.15
C SER A 272 24.24 0.07 -13.78
N PRO A 273 25.25 0.37 -14.61
CA PRO A 273 26.09 1.53 -14.40
C PRO A 273 25.39 2.87 -14.72
N ASP A 274 24.22 2.82 -15.33
CA ASP A 274 23.51 3.98 -15.85
C ASP A 274 22.67 4.65 -14.75
N LEU A 275 23.34 5.45 -13.90
CA LEU A 275 22.65 6.27 -12.91
C LEU A 275 22.19 7.60 -13.53
N THR A 276 20.95 7.96 -13.30
CA THR A 276 20.43 9.27 -13.66
C THR A 276 20.98 10.33 -12.68
N PRO A 277 21.64 11.41 -13.16
CA PRO A 277 22.30 12.37 -12.27
C PRO A 277 21.39 13.12 -11.30
N ARG A 278 20.11 13.20 -11.63
CA ARG A 278 19.05 13.78 -10.81
C ARG A 278 17.76 13.06 -11.12
N ILE A 279 17.06 12.61 -10.09
CA ILE A 279 15.77 11.92 -10.22
C ILE A 279 14.65 12.96 -10.17
N THR A 280 13.79 12.98 -11.19
CA THR A 280 12.56 13.79 -11.21
C THR A 280 11.41 12.86 -11.58
N LEU A 281 10.50 12.64 -10.64
CA LEU A 281 9.38 11.69 -10.80
C LEU A 281 8.08 12.31 -10.28
N ASP A 282 7.00 12.04 -10.98
CA ASP A 282 5.64 12.21 -10.47
C ASP A 282 5.12 10.84 -10.00
N MET A 283 4.90 10.70 -8.71
CA MET A 283 4.42 9.46 -8.09
C MET A 283 2.94 9.53 -7.70
N SER A 284 2.18 10.42 -8.31
CA SER A 284 0.72 10.52 -8.09
C SER A 284 -0.03 9.21 -8.41
N GLU A 285 0.51 8.40 -9.31
CA GLU A 285 -0.05 7.09 -9.68
C GLU A 285 0.51 5.94 -8.83
N GLN A 286 1.75 6.02 -8.33
CA GLN A 286 2.42 4.99 -7.52
C GLN A 286 2.91 5.54 -6.16
N PRO A 287 2.04 6.22 -5.37
CA PRO A 287 2.50 6.88 -4.15
C PRO A 287 3.04 5.91 -3.08
N ASP A 288 2.68 4.64 -3.16
CA ASP A 288 3.13 3.62 -2.21
C ASP A 288 4.60 3.18 -2.43
N LEU A 289 5.21 3.54 -3.55
CA LEU A 289 6.64 3.33 -3.83
C LEU A 289 7.53 4.49 -3.34
N ALA A 290 6.95 5.60 -2.92
CA ALA A 290 7.69 6.83 -2.63
C ALA A 290 8.74 6.66 -1.54
N GLN A 291 8.46 5.90 -0.46
CA GLN A 291 9.42 5.70 0.62
C GLN A 291 10.67 5.00 0.11
N THR A 292 10.50 3.91 -0.63
CA THR A 292 11.60 3.14 -1.20
C THR A 292 12.43 4.00 -2.15
N VAL A 293 11.80 4.69 -3.10
CA VAL A 293 12.50 5.54 -4.08
C VAL A 293 13.26 6.68 -3.41
N VAL A 294 12.64 7.38 -2.44
CA VAL A 294 13.27 8.51 -1.73
C VAL A 294 14.49 8.06 -0.92
N VAL A 295 14.37 6.94 -0.19
CA VAL A 295 15.48 6.40 0.59
C VAL A 295 16.60 5.94 -0.32
N THR A 296 16.29 5.22 -1.41
CA THR A 296 17.28 4.80 -2.41
C THR A 296 18.03 5.99 -2.99
N CYS A 297 17.32 7.05 -3.46
CA CYS A 297 17.94 8.26 -3.99
C CYS A 297 18.89 8.90 -2.98
N ALA A 298 18.45 9.04 -1.72
CA ALA A 298 19.26 9.61 -0.65
C ALA A 298 20.53 8.79 -0.41
N MET A 299 20.41 7.46 -0.29
CA MET A 299 21.56 6.58 -0.03
C MET A 299 22.53 6.53 -1.19
N LEU A 300 22.08 6.57 -2.44
CA LEU A 300 22.93 6.71 -3.63
C LEU A 300 23.55 8.11 -3.78
N GLY A 301 23.10 9.08 -2.97
CA GLY A 301 23.57 10.46 -3.07
C GLY A 301 23.07 11.19 -4.33
N LEU A 302 21.98 10.76 -4.92
CA LEU A 302 21.36 11.34 -6.11
C LEU A 302 20.40 12.46 -5.72
N PRO A 303 20.58 13.70 -6.18
CA PRO A 303 19.59 14.77 -6.03
C PRO A 303 18.24 14.33 -6.61
N PHE A 304 17.15 14.74 -5.97
CA PHE A 304 15.82 14.37 -6.43
C PHE A 304 14.77 15.46 -6.22
N HIS A 305 13.74 15.45 -7.07
CA HIS A 305 12.50 16.17 -6.92
C HIS A 305 11.34 15.20 -7.23
N ILE A 306 10.64 14.75 -6.19
CA ILE A 306 9.59 13.72 -6.29
C ILE A 306 8.26 14.35 -5.90
N THR A 307 7.33 14.43 -6.85
CA THR A 307 6.01 15.06 -6.73
C THR A 307 4.89 14.03 -6.63
N GLY A 308 3.63 14.49 -6.51
CA GLY A 308 2.45 13.63 -6.47
C GLY A 308 2.24 12.94 -5.12
N LEU A 309 2.77 13.48 -4.03
CA LEU A 309 2.84 12.86 -2.71
C LEU A 309 1.77 13.36 -1.72
N SER A 310 0.87 14.25 -2.11
CA SER A 310 -0.11 14.88 -1.21
C SER A 310 -0.94 13.88 -0.39
N THR A 311 -1.30 12.74 -0.99
CA THR A 311 -2.08 11.70 -0.31
C THR A 311 -1.30 10.97 0.79
N LEU A 312 0.01 11.06 0.81
CA LEU A 312 0.87 10.39 1.80
C LEU A 312 0.77 11.00 3.20
N LYS A 313 0.28 12.23 3.31
CA LYS A 313 0.07 12.90 4.61
C LYS A 313 -1.05 12.28 5.46
N ILE A 314 -2.00 11.60 4.83
CA ILE A 314 -3.20 11.03 5.48
C ILE A 314 -3.22 9.50 5.48
N LYS A 315 -2.07 8.86 5.23
CA LYS A 315 -1.92 7.39 5.28
C LYS A 315 -1.74 6.91 6.73
N GLU A 316 -0.93 5.88 6.92
CA GLU A 316 -0.59 5.33 8.23
C GLU A 316 0.12 6.35 9.13
N THR A 317 0.90 7.22 8.55
CA THR A 317 1.53 8.40 9.14
C THR A 317 1.52 9.56 8.14
N ASP A 318 1.93 10.76 8.54
CA ASP A 318 2.40 11.76 7.59
C ASP A 318 3.77 11.31 7.07
N ARG A 319 3.75 10.56 5.94
CA ARG A 319 4.94 9.94 5.37
C ARG A 319 5.97 10.94 4.87
N LEU A 320 5.54 12.15 4.45
CA LEU A 320 6.48 13.20 4.04
C LEU A 320 7.31 13.67 5.22
N THR A 321 6.63 14.00 6.32
CA THR A 321 7.30 14.41 7.57
C THR A 321 8.18 13.28 8.11
N ALA A 322 7.68 12.04 8.12
CA ALA A 322 8.45 10.90 8.60
C ALA A 322 9.73 10.67 7.77
N LEU A 323 9.65 10.68 6.44
CA LEU A 323 10.83 10.54 5.57
C LEU A 323 11.85 11.64 5.79
N ARG A 324 11.40 12.91 5.84
CA ARG A 324 12.29 14.04 6.12
C ARG A 324 13.01 13.88 7.46
N ASP A 325 12.27 13.54 8.51
CA ASP A 325 12.81 13.49 9.88
C ASP A 325 13.75 12.29 10.06
N GLU A 326 13.43 11.12 9.49
CA GLU A 326 14.30 9.95 9.57
C GLU A 326 15.56 10.09 8.69
N LEU A 327 15.44 10.63 7.48
CA LEU A 327 16.60 10.92 6.63
C LEU A 327 17.50 12.01 7.22
N ARG A 328 16.97 12.92 8.03
CA ARG A 328 17.78 13.89 8.77
C ARG A 328 18.70 13.23 9.79
N LYS A 329 18.31 12.11 10.42
CA LYS A 329 19.17 11.31 11.30
C LYS A 329 20.36 10.68 10.55
N LEU A 330 20.21 10.55 9.22
CA LEU A 330 21.25 10.07 8.28
C LEU A 330 22.00 11.21 7.59
N SER A 331 21.95 12.42 8.12
CA SER A 331 22.55 13.67 7.61
C SER A 331 21.87 14.34 6.42
N PHE A 332 20.80 13.82 5.86
CA PHE A 332 20.13 14.43 4.71
C PHE A 332 19.17 15.55 5.14
N VAL A 333 19.24 16.69 4.47
CA VAL A 333 18.30 17.81 4.69
C VAL A 333 17.32 17.84 3.52
N ILE A 334 16.16 17.24 3.75
CA ILE A 334 15.09 17.09 2.75
C ILE A 334 14.08 18.21 2.95
N ASP A 335 13.67 18.85 1.84
CA ASP A 335 12.61 19.85 1.83
C ASP A 335 11.26 19.23 1.44
N ILE A 336 10.21 19.63 2.16
CA ILE A 336 8.82 19.32 1.78
C ILE A 336 8.28 20.54 1.04
N VAL A 337 7.90 20.36 -0.23
CA VAL A 337 7.43 21.44 -1.10
C VAL A 337 5.92 21.32 -1.28
N ASP A 338 5.20 22.39 -0.95
CA ASP A 338 3.74 22.53 -1.13
C ASP A 338 2.90 21.35 -0.61
N ASP A 339 3.38 20.67 0.46
CA ASP A 339 2.75 19.47 1.01
C ASP A 339 2.52 18.33 0.00
N ASN A 340 3.22 18.37 -1.14
CA ASN A 340 3.01 17.46 -2.28
C ASN A 340 4.30 16.90 -2.87
N ALA A 341 5.47 17.39 -2.49
CA ALA A 341 6.73 16.91 -3.01
C ALA A 341 7.80 16.81 -1.93
N LEU A 342 8.79 15.95 -2.17
CA LEU A 342 10.05 15.89 -1.45
C LEU A 342 11.19 16.25 -2.40
N GLU A 343 12.09 17.14 -1.94
CA GLU A 343 13.21 17.61 -2.72
C GLU A 343 14.51 17.55 -1.93
N TRP A 344 15.57 17.15 -2.59
CA TRP A 344 16.92 17.18 -2.05
C TRP A 344 17.95 17.54 -3.12
N GLU A 345 18.76 18.59 -2.85
CA GLU A 345 19.79 19.11 -3.74
C GLU A 345 21.20 18.89 -3.19
N GLY A 346 21.40 17.87 -2.37
CA GLY A 346 22.71 17.54 -1.78
C GLY A 346 22.97 18.16 -0.42
N ALA A 347 22.03 18.88 0.18
CA ALA A 347 22.19 19.50 1.49
C ALA A 347 22.39 18.45 2.60
N ARG A 348 23.39 18.67 3.47
CA ARG A 348 23.73 17.78 4.58
C ARG A 348 23.75 18.54 5.90
N CYS A 349 23.47 17.81 7.00
CA CYS A 349 23.62 18.34 8.37
C CYS A 349 24.55 17.45 9.18
N PRO A 350 25.19 17.97 10.26
CA PRO A 350 25.88 17.12 11.22
C PRO A 350 24.93 16.14 11.86
N VAL A 351 25.41 14.92 12.11
CA VAL A 351 24.70 13.89 12.87
C VAL A 351 25.49 13.47 14.09
N ASP A 352 24.80 13.06 15.13
CA ASP A 352 25.42 12.45 16.30
C ASP A 352 25.84 11.02 15.96
N THR A 353 27.15 10.77 16.01
CA THR A 353 27.74 9.44 15.77
C THR A 353 28.08 8.71 17.08
N SER A 354 27.77 9.28 18.23
CA SER A 354 28.02 8.66 19.53
C SER A 354 27.04 7.54 19.87
N HIS A 355 25.88 7.53 19.20
CA HIS A 355 24.80 6.56 19.38
C HIS A 355 24.46 5.84 18.07
N PRO A 356 23.96 4.61 18.15
CA PRO A 356 23.36 3.95 16.99
C PRO A 356 22.24 4.80 16.40
N VAL A 357 22.11 4.79 15.08
CA VAL A 357 20.98 5.44 14.41
C VAL A 357 19.72 4.62 14.65
N VAL A 358 18.68 5.25 15.20
CA VAL A 358 17.36 4.64 15.44
C VAL A 358 16.34 5.26 14.51
N ILE A 359 15.74 4.44 13.66
CA ILE A 359 14.67 4.80 12.74
C ILE A 359 13.33 4.49 13.40
N ASP A 360 12.51 5.52 13.54
CA ASP A 360 11.13 5.39 14.01
C ASP A 360 10.21 5.02 12.83
N THR A 361 9.42 3.97 13.00
CA THR A 361 8.53 3.49 11.93
C THR A 361 7.18 4.19 11.90
N TYR A 362 6.83 4.92 12.96
CA TYR A 362 5.52 5.59 13.09
C TYR A 362 4.33 4.64 12.88
N GLN A 363 4.51 3.36 13.21
CA GLN A 363 3.56 2.27 12.95
C GLN A 363 3.22 2.11 11.46
N ASP A 364 4.14 2.49 10.58
CA ASP A 364 4.03 2.31 9.14
C ASP A 364 5.05 1.28 8.64
N HIS A 365 4.54 0.16 8.12
CA HIS A 365 5.34 -0.95 7.62
C HIS A 365 6.29 -0.54 6.50
N ARG A 366 5.91 0.44 5.66
CA ARG A 366 6.77 0.91 4.57
C ARG A 366 7.99 1.66 5.07
N MET A 367 7.88 2.38 6.21
CA MET A 367 9.05 3.01 6.85
C MET A 367 10.03 1.94 7.34
N ALA A 368 9.55 0.87 7.98
CA ALA A 368 10.41 -0.22 8.43
C ALA A 368 11.18 -0.86 7.26
N MET A 369 10.46 -1.20 6.19
CA MET A 369 11.03 -1.94 5.06
C MET A 369 11.94 -1.09 4.16
N ALA A 370 11.61 0.19 3.94
CA ALA A 370 12.44 1.08 3.14
C ALA A 370 13.71 1.54 3.88
N PHE A 371 13.73 1.58 5.21
CA PHE A 371 14.94 1.95 5.95
C PHE A 371 15.81 0.76 6.34
N ALA A 372 15.33 -0.48 6.30
CA ALA A 372 16.13 -1.64 6.64
C ALA A 372 17.37 -1.83 5.73
N PRO A 373 17.29 -1.62 4.38
CA PRO A 373 18.43 -1.70 3.48
C PRO A 373 19.53 -0.67 3.75
N VAL A 374 19.23 0.42 4.46
CA VAL A 374 20.22 1.43 4.86
C VAL A 374 21.35 0.83 5.71
N ALA A 375 21.10 -0.33 6.35
CA ALA A 375 22.12 -1.07 7.08
C ALA A 375 23.32 -1.48 6.21
N LEU A 376 23.19 -1.53 4.87
CA LEU A 376 24.31 -1.70 3.93
C LEU A 376 25.38 -0.60 4.06
N TYR A 377 24.95 0.61 4.42
CA TYR A 377 25.83 1.78 4.59
C TYR A 377 26.05 2.12 6.06
N ILE A 378 25.12 1.77 6.94
CA ILE A 378 25.17 2.08 8.38
C ILE A 378 24.93 0.78 9.17
N PRO A 379 25.97 -0.08 9.33
CA PRO A 379 25.87 -1.31 10.09
C PRO A 379 25.41 -1.04 11.54
N GLY A 380 24.46 -1.80 12.04
CA GLY A 380 23.93 -1.60 13.38
C GLY A 380 22.79 -0.59 13.46
N LEU A 381 22.21 -0.17 12.31
CA LEU A 381 20.98 0.60 12.25
C LEU A 381 19.89 -0.12 13.04
N ILE A 382 19.12 0.64 13.82
CA ILE A 382 18.00 0.10 14.60
C ILE A 382 16.68 0.53 13.97
N ILE A 383 15.81 -0.41 13.68
CA ILE A 383 14.43 -0.18 13.26
C ILE A 383 13.52 -0.41 14.46
N ARG A 384 12.84 0.65 14.92
CA ARG A 384 11.90 0.59 16.05
C ARG A 384 10.55 0.05 15.58
N ASN A 385 9.87 -0.76 16.43
CA ASN A 385 8.61 -1.41 16.11
C ASN A 385 8.67 -2.21 14.79
N ALA A 386 9.71 -3.01 14.62
CA ALA A 386 10.01 -3.77 13.41
C ALA A 386 8.92 -4.78 13.01
N ASP A 387 8.08 -5.19 13.97
CA ASP A 387 6.93 -6.08 13.78
C ASP A 387 5.81 -5.45 12.93
N VAL A 388 5.80 -4.15 12.72
CA VAL A 388 4.80 -3.46 11.89
C VAL A 388 4.74 -3.98 10.44
N VAL A 389 5.76 -4.68 9.97
CA VAL A 389 5.79 -5.28 8.62
C VAL A 389 4.69 -6.32 8.41
N THR A 390 4.18 -6.96 9.48
CA THR A 390 3.08 -7.95 9.41
C THR A 390 1.82 -7.42 8.74
N LYS A 391 1.67 -6.11 8.70
CA LYS A 391 0.56 -5.44 8.03
C LYS A 391 0.46 -5.74 6.53
N SER A 392 1.60 -6.01 5.86
CA SER A 392 1.63 -6.29 4.42
C SER A 392 2.65 -7.32 3.98
N TYR A 393 3.70 -7.58 4.77
CA TYR A 393 4.80 -8.46 4.41
C TYR A 393 5.37 -9.14 5.66
N PRO A 394 4.66 -10.11 6.26
CA PRO A 394 5.08 -10.77 7.50
C PRO A 394 6.47 -11.43 7.41
N GLU A 395 6.81 -12.02 6.26
CA GLU A 395 8.06 -12.74 6.04
C GLU A 395 9.25 -11.82 5.69
N TYR A 396 9.07 -10.49 5.71
CA TYR A 396 10.12 -9.55 5.25
C TYR A 396 11.47 -9.77 5.95
N TRP A 397 11.46 -9.91 7.28
CA TRP A 397 12.69 -10.12 8.05
C TRP A 397 13.33 -11.47 7.79
N ASP A 398 12.53 -12.52 7.53
CA ASP A 398 13.05 -13.85 7.16
C ASP A 398 13.71 -13.83 5.79
N HIS A 399 13.07 -13.16 4.82
CA HIS A 399 13.63 -12.97 3.50
C HIS A 399 14.89 -12.10 3.53
N LEU A 400 14.92 -11.04 4.34
CA LEU A 400 16.12 -10.22 4.51
C LEU A 400 17.29 -11.04 5.08
N ARG A 401 17.00 -11.92 6.05
CA ARG A 401 18.02 -12.85 6.59
C ARG A 401 18.48 -13.88 5.57
N SER A 402 17.60 -14.34 4.69
CA SER A 402 17.92 -15.35 3.67
C SER A 402 18.99 -14.88 2.66
N ILE A 403 19.12 -13.57 2.47
CA ILE A 403 20.16 -12.96 1.62
C ILE A 403 21.36 -12.42 2.43
N GLY A 404 21.54 -12.90 3.65
CA GLY A 404 22.74 -12.68 4.45
C GLY A 404 22.68 -11.55 5.48
N PHE A 405 21.61 -10.73 5.53
CA PHE A 405 21.49 -9.75 6.60
C PHE A 405 21.32 -10.44 7.96
N THR A 406 21.82 -9.79 9.01
CA THR A 406 21.61 -10.23 10.39
C THR A 406 20.68 -9.23 11.10
N THR A 407 19.61 -9.73 11.73
CA THR A 407 18.73 -8.95 12.59
C THR A 407 18.85 -9.45 14.02
N LYS A 408 19.07 -8.53 14.97
CA LYS A 408 19.14 -8.81 16.41
C LYS A 408 18.04 -8.04 17.11
N GLU A 409 17.24 -8.73 17.90
CA GLU A 409 16.26 -8.07 18.76
C GLU A 409 16.98 -7.26 19.83
N VAL A 410 16.57 -6.01 19.99
CA VAL A 410 17.14 -5.05 20.95
C VAL A 410 16.03 -4.24 21.60
N ASP A 411 16.37 -3.59 22.70
CA ASP A 411 15.57 -2.52 23.29
C ASP A 411 16.28 -1.20 22.97
N ALA A 412 15.73 -0.46 22.00
CA ALA A 412 16.31 0.80 21.53
C ALA A 412 16.44 1.82 22.66
N ASP A 413 15.45 1.90 23.56
CA ASP A 413 15.46 2.86 24.66
C ASP A 413 16.52 2.51 25.71
N THR A 414 16.74 1.24 25.97
CA THR A 414 17.83 0.79 26.86
C THR A 414 19.21 1.10 26.26
N LEU A 415 19.39 0.93 24.95
CA LEU A 415 20.66 1.23 24.27
C LEU A 415 20.97 2.73 24.26
N LEU A 416 19.96 3.59 24.09
CA LEU A 416 20.13 5.04 24.11
C LEU A 416 20.38 5.60 25.53
N ASN A 417 19.92 4.93 26.60
CA ASN A 417 20.04 5.39 27.99
C ASN A 417 21.30 4.85 28.70
N ASN A 418 22.00 3.86 28.16
CA ASN A 418 23.17 3.22 28.80
C ASN A 418 24.53 3.79 28.34
N ILE A 419 24.53 4.92 27.67
CA ILE A 419 25.70 5.69 27.25
C ILE A 419 25.62 7.08 27.85
#